data_35a16fe89608aad6c8e4c63203fd3cec
#
_entry.id   35a16fe89608aad6c8e4c63203fd3cec
#
_cell.length_a   1.000
_cell.length_b   1.000
_cell.length_c   1.000
_cell.angle_alpha   90.00
_cell.angle_beta   90.00
_cell.angle_gamma   90.00
#
_symmetry.space_group_name_H-M   'P 1'
#
loop_
_entity.id
_entity.type
_entity.pdbx_description
1 polymer ?
#
loop_
_entity_poly.entity_id
_entity_poly.type
_entity_poly.pdbx_seq_one_letter_code
_entity_poly.pdbx_strand_id
1 'polypeptide(L)'
;MSRRSFITTAALASAVPLGTAAAPAAARGQDRHPAPPEPDFGPNVRVFGPTTPTAEIQAALDAAAQQQVASEFGTGRFAFLFKPGSYDVDAQLGYYTSVAGLGLSPDDVTVNGAVRVEGQPQPGGGDSALTNFWRSAENLSVTPTDGVNWWAVSQAAPLRRVHIRGQLFLFPRQGGFSSGGFMADSVVDGQVVNASQQQWLTRNSAVASWSNGVWNQVFAGVQGAPEQSFPDPPYTTLPTTPVSREKPFLYVDATGRYRVFLPALRHDTAGATWSAGHTPGSSIPIEQFFIARPSDSVRTINKALAQGKHLLLTPGIYKLTGTVKVKWAGTVVLGLGFATLTPVTGAVAMRVDDVRGVRIAGLLFDAAEAESKALLEIGSGRRRSDPLDPTSVQDVFFRIGGAGPGRTGTALVVNSDNVLLDHIWAWRADHGSGVGWTVNTAEHGVVVNGDHVLATGLFVEHFQKENVLWNGEHGRTVMFQNELPYDPPNQAAYRRHGADGYPAYKVAESVRHHEAWGLGSYCFFTVDPTIRVAQGFQAPVRDGVRFHDLLTVSLNGAGVIDHVINDHGGPAQGTATVPVDVVAYPAT
;
A
#
# COMPACT_ATOMS: atom_id res chain seq x y z
N MET A 1 -8.75 18.51 -69.65
CA MET A 1 -9.41 17.43 -70.43
C MET A 1 -10.11 16.53 -69.41
N SER A 2 -11.42 16.78 -69.29
CA SER A 2 -12.55 16.02 -69.84
C SER A 2 -12.63 14.63 -69.25
N ARG A 3 -13.67 14.14 -68.60
CA ARG A 3 -15.15 14.36 -68.82
C ARG A 3 -15.92 13.91 -67.55
N ARG A 4 -17.03 14.60 -67.33
CA ARG A 4 -18.17 14.25 -66.46
C ARG A 4 -18.94 13.05 -67.02
N SER A 5 -19.63 12.33 -66.13
CA SER A 5 -20.95 11.78 -66.45
C SER A 5 -21.84 11.70 -65.21
N PHE A 6 -22.97 12.39 -65.31
CA PHE A 6 -24.17 12.32 -64.47
C PHE A 6 -24.95 11.05 -64.81
N ILE A 7 -25.60 10.39 -63.87
CA ILE A 7 -26.85 9.65 -64.14
C ILE A 7 -27.86 9.98 -63.02
N THR A 8 -29.05 10.24 -63.49
CA THR A 8 -30.21 10.86 -62.87
C THR A 8 -31.14 9.77 -62.27
N THR A 9 -31.70 10.06 -61.13
CA THR A 9 -33.05 9.83 -60.56
C THR A 9 -34.04 8.87 -61.24
N ALA A 10 -34.70 8.03 -60.42
CA ALA A 10 -36.13 7.73 -60.55
C ALA A 10 -36.75 7.44 -59.19
N ALA A 11 -37.71 8.27 -58.79
CA ALA A 11 -38.59 8.05 -57.65
C ALA A 11 -39.75 7.14 -58.04
N LEU A 12 -40.03 6.14 -57.23
CA LEU A 12 -41.28 5.36 -57.29
C LEU A 12 -41.99 5.46 -55.95
N ALA A 13 -43.10 6.15 -55.92
CA ALA A 13 -44.06 6.18 -54.83
C ALA A 13 -44.81 4.85 -54.77
N SER A 14 -44.89 4.23 -53.62
CA SER A 14 -45.76 3.10 -53.37
C SER A 14 -46.56 3.36 -52.09
N ALA A 15 -47.85 3.16 -52.23
CA ALA A 15 -48.90 3.41 -51.25
C ALA A 15 -48.78 2.54 -50.00
N VAL A 16 -49.13 3.14 -48.85
CA VAL A 16 -49.25 2.49 -47.54
C VAL A 16 -50.67 1.91 -47.41
N PRO A 17 -50.83 0.64 -47.02
CA PRO A 17 -52.09 0.15 -46.43
C PRO A 17 -52.10 0.38 -44.92
N LEU A 18 -53.18 0.95 -44.42
CA LEU A 18 -53.50 1.00 -42.98
C LEU A 18 -53.61 -0.42 -42.39
N GLY A 19 -52.64 -0.74 -41.56
CA GLY A 19 -52.65 -1.97 -40.73
C GLY A 19 -53.12 -1.66 -39.33
N THR A 20 -54.06 -2.43 -38.86
CA THR A 20 -54.71 -2.46 -37.55
C THR A 20 -53.74 -2.37 -36.37
N ALA A 21 -54.08 -1.52 -35.38
CA ALA A 21 -53.34 -1.38 -34.13
C ALA A 21 -53.37 -2.71 -33.35
N ALA A 22 -52.21 -3.34 -33.15
CA ALA A 22 -52.02 -4.43 -32.20
C ALA A 22 -51.88 -3.84 -30.80
N ALA A 23 -52.63 -4.38 -29.85
CA ALA A 23 -52.56 -4.05 -28.44
C ALA A 23 -51.13 -4.31 -27.90
N PRO A 24 -50.63 -3.52 -26.90
CA PRO A 24 -49.34 -3.73 -26.34
C PRO A 24 -49.27 -5.11 -25.65
N ALA A 25 -48.35 -5.96 -26.08
CA ALA A 25 -48.04 -7.21 -25.39
C ALA A 25 -47.63 -6.88 -23.97
N ALA A 26 -48.35 -7.45 -23.01
CA ALA A 26 -47.99 -7.40 -21.60
C ALA A 26 -46.52 -7.83 -21.44
N ALA A 27 -45.71 -6.97 -20.80
CA ALA A 27 -44.35 -7.29 -20.45
C ALA A 27 -44.35 -8.60 -19.64
N ARG A 28 -43.79 -9.65 -20.23
CA ARG A 28 -43.51 -10.89 -19.49
C ARG A 28 -42.64 -10.51 -18.32
N GLY A 29 -43.12 -10.80 -17.09
CA GLY A 29 -42.35 -10.62 -15.88
C GLY A 29 -40.97 -11.24 -16.09
N GLN A 30 -39.91 -10.44 -15.91
CA GLN A 30 -38.58 -10.97 -15.81
C GLN A 30 -38.60 -11.95 -14.64
N ASP A 31 -38.37 -13.23 -14.88
CA ASP A 31 -38.08 -14.21 -13.86
C ASP A 31 -36.93 -13.67 -13.02
N ARG A 32 -37.24 -13.06 -11.90
CA ARG A 32 -36.26 -12.67 -10.90
C ARG A 32 -35.71 -13.96 -10.31
N HIS A 33 -34.64 -14.48 -10.87
CA HIS A 33 -33.85 -15.47 -10.16
C HIS A 33 -33.55 -14.92 -8.76
N PRO A 34 -33.73 -15.69 -7.70
CA PRO A 34 -33.38 -15.25 -6.36
C PRO A 34 -31.93 -14.79 -6.34
N ALA A 35 -31.68 -13.66 -5.67
CA ALA A 35 -30.31 -13.16 -5.51
C ALA A 35 -29.45 -14.30 -4.93
N PRO A 36 -28.22 -14.49 -5.45
CA PRO A 36 -27.35 -15.53 -4.92
C PRO A 36 -27.09 -15.26 -3.42
N PRO A 37 -26.92 -16.32 -2.60
CA PRO A 37 -26.64 -16.15 -1.19
C PRO A 37 -25.38 -15.31 -1.00
N GLU A 38 -25.40 -14.39 -0.02
CA GLU A 38 -24.23 -13.59 0.31
C GLU A 38 -23.09 -14.50 0.83
N PRO A 39 -21.83 -14.24 0.42
CA PRO A 39 -20.69 -14.94 0.97
C PRO A 39 -20.58 -14.68 2.47
N ASP A 40 -20.29 -15.71 3.24
CA ASP A 40 -20.02 -15.56 4.66
C ASP A 40 -18.56 -15.13 4.87
N PHE A 41 -18.34 -13.85 5.14
CA PHE A 41 -17.02 -13.27 5.44
C PHE A 41 -16.65 -13.29 6.93
N GLY A 42 -17.51 -13.85 7.80
CA GLY A 42 -17.28 -13.93 9.24
C GLY A 42 -17.75 -12.71 10.02
N PRO A 43 -17.66 -12.80 11.36
CA PRO A 43 -18.30 -11.83 12.27
C PRO A 43 -17.62 -10.43 12.24
N ASN A 44 -16.38 -10.35 11.80
CA ASN A 44 -15.61 -9.11 11.78
C ASN A 44 -15.73 -8.35 10.44
N VAL A 45 -16.57 -8.84 9.52
CA VAL A 45 -16.94 -8.12 8.30
C VAL A 45 -18.40 -7.69 8.42
N ARG A 46 -18.64 -6.40 8.27
CA ARG A 46 -19.98 -5.83 8.20
C ARG A 46 -20.22 -5.35 6.77
N VAL A 47 -21.29 -5.84 6.15
CA VAL A 47 -21.71 -5.42 4.81
C VAL A 47 -22.97 -4.59 4.95
N PHE A 48 -22.94 -3.36 4.47
CA PHE A 48 -24.07 -2.44 4.50
C PHE A 48 -24.64 -2.23 3.09
N GLY A 49 -25.95 -2.23 2.98
CA GLY A 49 -26.65 -1.83 1.76
C GLY A 49 -27.32 -0.47 1.92
N PRO A 50 -27.77 0.16 0.84
CA PRO A 50 -28.40 1.49 0.89
C PRO A 50 -29.72 1.51 1.66
N THR A 51 -30.29 0.35 2.00
CA THR A 51 -31.50 0.22 2.83
C THR A 51 -31.19 -0.05 4.31
N THR A 52 -29.92 -0.23 4.68
CA THR A 52 -29.52 -0.37 6.09
C THR A 52 -29.74 0.97 6.80
N PRO A 53 -30.42 1.01 7.95
CA PRO A 53 -30.63 2.27 8.67
C PRO A 53 -29.32 2.95 9.02
N THR A 54 -29.22 4.26 8.76
CA THR A 54 -28.02 5.07 9.07
C THR A 54 -27.57 4.90 10.52
N ALA A 55 -28.51 4.89 11.48
CA ALA A 55 -28.18 4.71 12.89
C ALA A 55 -27.53 3.35 13.20
N GLU A 56 -27.90 2.29 12.49
CA GLU A 56 -27.27 0.96 12.63
C GLU A 56 -25.84 0.98 12.09
N ILE A 57 -25.63 1.61 10.91
CA ILE A 57 -24.30 1.74 10.32
C ILE A 57 -23.40 2.55 11.25
N GLN A 58 -23.86 3.73 11.69
CA GLN A 58 -23.08 4.61 12.55
C GLN A 58 -22.73 3.92 13.87
N ALA A 59 -23.67 3.24 14.52
CA ALA A 59 -23.42 2.52 15.76
C ALA A 59 -22.35 1.42 15.59
N ALA A 60 -22.31 0.74 14.44
CA ALA A 60 -21.28 -0.26 14.16
C ALA A 60 -19.89 0.36 13.94
N LEU A 61 -19.84 1.50 13.25
CA LEU A 61 -18.59 2.25 13.04
C LEU A 61 -18.06 2.82 14.36
N ASP A 62 -18.93 3.43 15.17
CA ASP A 62 -18.58 4.01 16.49
C ASP A 62 -18.06 2.93 17.45
N ALA A 63 -18.70 1.75 17.49
CA ALA A 63 -18.24 0.65 18.33
C ALA A 63 -16.85 0.16 17.94
N ALA A 64 -16.56 0.07 16.63
CA ALA A 64 -15.23 -0.27 16.15
C ALA A 64 -14.21 0.84 16.45
N ALA A 65 -14.55 2.11 16.24
CA ALA A 65 -13.69 3.24 16.57
C ALA A 65 -13.34 3.25 18.07
N GLN A 66 -14.32 3.11 18.94
CA GLN A 66 -14.12 3.05 20.39
C GLN A 66 -13.16 1.92 20.80
N GLN A 67 -13.25 0.77 20.15
CA GLN A 67 -12.37 -0.36 20.43
C GLN A 67 -10.97 -0.18 19.84
N GLN A 68 -10.83 0.44 18.68
CA GLN A 68 -9.64 0.35 17.85
C GLN A 68 -8.78 1.62 17.82
N VAL A 69 -9.30 2.80 18.16
CA VAL A 69 -8.54 4.07 18.06
C VAL A 69 -7.26 4.06 18.89
N ALA A 70 -7.27 3.47 20.09
CA ALA A 70 -6.12 3.36 20.98
C ALA A 70 -5.52 1.93 21.03
N SER A 71 -5.89 1.03 20.12
CA SER A 71 -5.58 -0.41 20.21
C SER A 71 -4.45 -0.82 19.26
N GLU A 72 -3.30 -0.14 19.37
CA GLU A 72 -2.17 -0.30 18.47
C GLU A 72 -1.68 -1.76 18.32
N PHE A 73 -1.62 -2.49 19.42
CA PHE A 73 -1.21 -3.89 19.44
C PHE A 73 -2.36 -4.85 19.77
N GLY A 74 -3.59 -4.37 19.62
CA GLY A 74 -4.80 -5.16 19.85
C GLY A 74 -5.01 -6.29 18.84
N THR A 75 -5.88 -7.22 19.21
CA THR A 75 -6.22 -8.38 18.38
C THR A 75 -7.42 -8.15 17.45
N GLY A 76 -8.18 -7.08 17.65
CA GLY A 76 -9.33 -6.71 16.80
C GLY A 76 -8.91 -6.46 15.34
N ARG A 77 -9.71 -6.93 14.42
CA ARG A 77 -9.54 -6.73 12.96
C ARG A 77 -10.93 -6.58 12.36
N PHE A 78 -11.20 -5.49 11.65
CA PHE A 78 -12.53 -5.19 11.13
C PHE A 78 -12.50 -4.73 9.67
N ALA A 79 -13.52 -5.14 8.90
CA ALA A 79 -13.77 -4.62 7.57
C ALA A 79 -15.23 -4.18 7.44
N PHE A 80 -15.44 -2.94 7.03
CA PHE A 80 -16.75 -2.35 6.75
C PHE A 80 -16.90 -2.18 5.24
N LEU A 81 -17.84 -2.89 4.65
CA LEU A 81 -18.05 -2.97 3.22
C LEU A 81 -19.39 -2.33 2.85
N PHE A 82 -19.38 -1.39 1.92
CA PHE A 82 -20.54 -0.64 1.50
C PHE A 82 -20.95 -1.02 0.08
N LYS A 83 -22.14 -1.59 -0.11
CA LYS A 83 -22.71 -1.85 -1.44
C LYS A 83 -22.96 -0.53 -2.18
N PRO A 84 -23.07 -0.55 -3.52
CA PRO A 84 -23.40 0.66 -4.28
C PRO A 84 -24.60 1.41 -3.70
N GLY A 85 -24.42 2.72 -3.46
CA GLY A 85 -25.40 3.59 -2.83
C GLY A 85 -24.79 4.79 -2.12
N SER A 86 -25.64 5.54 -1.40
CA SER A 86 -25.26 6.74 -0.65
C SER A 86 -25.54 6.53 0.83
N TYR A 87 -24.61 6.99 1.69
CA TYR A 87 -24.59 6.74 3.12
C TYR A 87 -24.22 8.01 3.88
N ASP A 88 -25.08 8.43 4.81
CA ASP A 88 -24.87 9.63 5.62
C ASP A 88 -24.22 9.24 6.95
N VAL A 89 -22.92 9.02 6.95
CA VAL A 89 -22.16 8.51 8.11
C VAL A 89 -20.80 9.19 8.26
N ASP A 90 -20.27 9.17 9.49
CA ASP A 90 -18.92 9.59 9.86
C ASP A 90 -18.13 8.37 10.37
N ALA A 91 -17.22 7.87 9.56
CA ALA A 91 -16.38 6.72 9.86
C ALA A 91 -15.02 7.16 10.39
N GLN A 92 -14.85 7.22 11.71
CA GLN A 92 -13.53 7.36 12.33
C GLN A 92 -12.83 6.00 12.36
N LEU A 93 -11.62 5.90 11.79
CA LEU A 93 -10.87 4.66 11.70
C LEU A 93 -9.80 4.57 12.77
N GLY A 94 -9.76 3.44 13.45
CA GLY A 94 -8.70 3.02 14.36
C GLY A 94 -7.82 1.93 13.74
N TYR A 95 -6.92 1.36 14.55
CA TYR A 95 -6.01 0.29 14.14
C TYR A 95 -6.75 -0.92 13.57
N TYR A 96 -6.20 -1.52 12.52
CA TYR A 96 -6.69 -2.72 11.85
C TYR A 96 -8.16 -2.62 11.38
N THR A 97 -8.58 -1.42 11.04
CA THR A 97 -9.91 -1.16 10.51
C THR A 97 -9.82 -0.73 9.05
N SER A 98 -10.56 -1.39 8.18
CA SER A 98 -10.70 -1.02 6.78
C SER A 98 -12.14 -0.65 6.43
N VAL A 99 -12.31 0.37 5.59
CA VAL A 99 -13.58 0.75 4.98
C VAL A 99 -13.43 0.66 3.48
N ALA A 100 -14.35 -0.06 2.81
CA ALA A 100 -14.29 -0.20 1.36
C ALA A 100 -15.67 -0.18 0.70
N GLY A 101 -15.74 0.44 -0.47
CA GLY A 101 -16.90 0.36 -1.35
C GLY A 101 -16.90 -0.93 -2.18
N LEU A 102 -18.06 -1.52 -2.35
CA LEU A 102 -18.30 -2.69 -3.19
C LEU A 102 -18.82 -2.30 -4.59
N GLY A 103 -18.55 -1.10 -5.05
CA GLY A 103 -18.80 -0.66 -6.41
C GLY A 103 -17.71 -1.10 -7.38
N LEU A 104 -17.97 -1.04 -8.68
CA LEU A 104 -16.95 -1.20 -9.71
C LEU A 104 -16.15 0.10 -9.90
N SER A 105 -16.78 1.24 -9.60
CA SER A 105 -16.15 2.56 -9.52
C SER A 105 -16.22 3.09 -8.09
N PRO A 106 -15.25 3.89 -7.64
CA PRO A 106 -15.37 4.61 -6.36
C PRO A 106 -16.66 5.41 -6.22
N ASP A 107 -17.13 6.01 -7.30
CA ASP A 107 -18.34 6.84 -7.31
C ASP A 107 -19.67 6.05 -7.21
N ASP A 108 -19.61 4.72 -7.28
CA ASP A 108 -20.77 3.87 -7.02
C ASP A 108 -21.16 3.86 -5.54
N VAL A 109 -20.23 4.23 -4.64
CA VAL A 109 -20.44 4.27 -3.20
C VAL A 109 -20.08 5.64 -2.67
N THR A 110 -21.07 6.41 -2.21
CA THR A 110 -20.85 7.76 -1.67
C THR A 110 -21.09 7.79 -0.16
N VAL A 111 -20.10 8.25 0.58
CA VAL A 111 -20.21 8.59 2.00
C VAL A 111 -20.38 10.11 2.10
N ASN A 112 -21.57 10.55 2.51
CA ASN A 112 -21.84 11.93 2.88
C ASN A 112 -21.55 12.10 4.37
N GLY A 113 -20.41 12.69 4.71
CA GLY A 113 -19.94 12.76 6.09
C GLY A 113 -18.43 12.75 6.14
N ALA A 114 -17.85 11.64 6.59
CA ALA A 114 -16.39 11.49 6.59
C ALA A 114 -15.95 10.02 6.58
N VAL A 115 -14.76 9.77 6.02
CA VAL A 115 -13.96 8.58 6.31
C VAL A 115 -12.61 9.10 6.76
N ARG A 116 -12.39 9.14 8.08
CA ARG A 116 -11.33 9.94 8.66
C ARG A 116 -10.47 9.22 9.67
N VAL A 117 -9.25 9.75 9.83
CA VAL A 117 -8.32 9.40 10.89
C VAL A 117 -7.92 10.67 11.62
N GLU A 118 -8.11 10.69 12.94
CA GLU A 118 -7.70 11.79 13.81
C GLU A 118 -6.34 11.49 14.46
N GLY A 119 -5.65 12.56 14.91
CA GLY A 119 -4.47 12.41 15.73
C GLY A 119 -4.76 11.78 17.09
N GLN A 120 -3.74 11.19 17.71
CA GLN A 120 -3.80 10.65 19.07
C GLN A 120 -3.45 11.78 20.06
N PRO A 121 -4.30 12.06 21.06
CA PRO A 121 -4.01 13.07 22.06
C PRO A 121 -2.69 12.79 22.80
N GLN A 122 -1.88 13.82 23.00
CA GLN A 122 -0.57 13.72 23.66
C GLN A 122 -0.60 14.28 25.09
N PRO A 123 0.14 13.68 26.04
CA PRO A 123 0.39 14.30 27.35
C PRO A 123 1.03 15.69 27.16
N GLY A 124 0.39 16.72 27.69
CA GLY A 124 0.86 18.11 27.54
C GLY A 124 0.17 18.92 26.46
N GLY A 125 -0.76 18.33 25.73
CA GLY A 125 -1.60 18.97 24.72
C GLY A 125 -1.13 18.73 23.29
N GLY A 126 -2.03 18.99 22.33
CA GLY A 126 -1.83 18.66 20.91
C GLY A 126 -2.07 17.19 20.64
N ASP A 127 -1.86 16.80 19.38
CA ASP A 127 -2.06 15.45 18.90
C ASP A 127 -0.78 14.90 18.24
N SER A 128 -0.73 13.59 18.01
CA SER A 128 0.28 12.93 17.17
C SER A 128 -0.38 11.90 16.27
N ALA A 129 0.11 11.77 15.06
CA ALA A 129 -0.26 10.68 14.17
C ALA A 129 0.92 9.73 13.88
N LEU A 130 2.05 9.89 14.59
CA LEU A 130 3.28 9.11 14.36
C LEU A 130 3.10 7.61 14.54
N THR A 131 2.09 7.18 15.31
CA THR A 131 1.73 5.76 15.48
C THR A 131 0.41 5.39 14.80
N ASN A 132 -0.18 6.26 13.99
CA ASN A 132 -1.45 5.99 13.31
C ASN A 132 -1.27 5.02 12.13
N PHE A 133 -0.99 3.76 12.43
CA PHE A 133 -0.74 2.66 11.49
C PHE A 133 -1.98 1.81 11.19
N TRP A 134 -1.91 0.93 10.20
CA TRP A 134 -2.85 -0.18 9.90
C TRP A 134 -4.32 0.22 9.85
N ARG A 135 -4.64 1.19 9.01
CA ARG A 135 -6.02 1.57 8.66
C ARG A 135 -6.11 1.88 7.18
N SER A 136 -7.28 1.67 6.58
CA SER A 136 -7.42 1.89 5.13
C SER A 136 -8.80 2.36 4.72
N ALA A 137 -8.86 3.20 3.70
CA ALA A 137 -10.07 3.50 2.95
C ALA A 137 -9.85 3.20 1.47
N GLU A 138 -10.82 2.52 0.84
CA GLU A 138 -10.65 1.95 -0.48
C GLU A 138 -11.95 1.96 -1.29
N ASN A 139 -11.86 2.32 -2.58
CA ASN A 139 -12.90 2.16 -3.59
C ASN A 139 -14.25 2.80 -3.22
N LEU A 140 -14.24 4.04 -2.75
CA LEU A 140 -15.42 4.82 -2.41
C LEU A 140 -15.20 6.31 -2.64
N SER A 141 -16.30 7.09 -2.69
CA SER A 141 -16.24 8.55 -2.67
C SER A 141 -16.70 9.11 -1.33
N VAL A 142 -16.08 10.22 -0.91
CA VAL A 142 -16.42 10.94 0.31
C VAL A 142 -16.80 12.36 -0.04
N THR A 143 -17.97 12.79 0.39
CA THR A 143 -18.41 14.19 0.36
C THR A 143 -18.36 14.72 1.79
N PRO A 144 -17.24 15.38 2.21
CA PRO A 144 -17.09 15.82 3.60
C PRO A 144 -18.11 16.89 3.95
N THR A 145 -18.79 16.74 5.08
CA THR A 145 -19.82 17.71 5.55
C THR A 145 -19.24 19.12 5.70
N ASP A 146 -18.02 19.23 6.22
CA ASP A 146 -17.33 20.51 6.43
C ASP A 146 -16.37 20.87 5.29
N GLY A 147 -16.48 20.18 4.13
CA GLY A 147 -15.61 20.37 2.97
C GLY A 147 -14.18 19.81 3.13
N VAL A 148 -13.84 19.21 4.27
CA VAL A 148 -12.51 18.68 4.57
C VAL A 148 -12.60 17.25 5.08
N ASN A 149 -11.86 16.32 4.45
CA ASN A 149 -11.62 14.99 4.99
C ASN A 149 -10.23 14.93 5.65
N TRP A 150 -10.17 14.43 6.88
CA TRP A 150 -8.93 14.30 7.65
C TRP A 150 -8.35 12.89 7.52
N TRP A 151 -7.06 12.82 7.19
CA TRP A 151 -6.33 11.56 7.09
C TRP A 151 -4.97 11.70 7.78
N ALA A 152 -4.99 11.85 9.12
CA ALA A 152 -3.81 12.03 9.96
C ALA A 152 -3.17 10.66 10.26
N VAL A 153 -2.27 10.23 9.38
CA VAL A 153 -1.70 8.87 9.42
C VAL A 153 -0.18 8.89 9.31
N SER A 154 0.41 7.76 9.66
CA SER A 154 1.76 7.35 9.32
C SER A 154 1.73 6.07 8.45
N GLN A 155 2.73 5.22 8.51
CA GLN A 155 2.89 4.08 7.61
C GLN A 155 1.71 3.10 7.65
N ALA A 156 1.57 2.27 6.61
CA ALA A 156 0.56 1.22 6.47
C ALA A 156 -0.90 1.72 6.56
N ALA A 157 -1.16 2.92 6.07
CA ALA A 157 -2.48 3.52 6.08
C ALA A 157 -2.88 4.07 4.69
N PRO A 158 -3.12 3.19 3.69
CA PRO A 158 -3.38 3.62 2.33
C PRO A 158 -4.76 4.27 2.15
N LEU A 159 -4.79 5.33 1.34
CA LEU A 159 -5.94 5.78 0.58
C LEU A 159 -5.82 5.25 -0.84
N ARG A 160 -6.70 4.34 -1.26
CA ARG A 160 -6.61 3.72 -2.58
C ARG A 160 -7.95 3.72 -3.31
N ARG A 161 -7.97 4.27 -4.53
CA ARG A 161 -9.22 4.40 -5.30
C ARG A 161 -10.30 5.15 -4.51
N VAL A 162 -9.95 6.31 -3.97
CA VAL A 162 -10.87 7.15 -3.20
C VAL A 162 -11.11 8.47 -3.94
N HIS A 163 -12.36 8.91 -4.00
CA HIS A 163 -12.74 10.22 -4.51
C HIS A 163 -13.11 11.15 -3.36
N ILE A 164 -12.27 12.09 -3.01
CA ILE A 164 -12.57 13.11 -2.01
C ILE A 164 -13.18 14.32 -2.71
N ARG A 165 -14.48 14.53 -2.52
CA ARG A 165 -15.23 15.68 -3.07
C ARG A 165 -15.10 16.89 -2.15
N GLY A 166 -13.85 17.30 -1.92
CA GLY A 166 -13.47 18.37 -1.01
C GLY A 166 -11.97 18.42 -0.83
N GLN A 167 -11.51 19.01 0.26
CA GLN A 167 -10.10 19.06 0.64
C GLN A 167 -9.69 17.79 1.39
N LEU A 168 -8.40 17.45 1.32
CA LEU A 168 -7.79 16.35 2.07
C LEU A 168 -6.66 16.88 2.96
N PHE A 169 -6.76 16.69 4.27
CA PHE A 169 -5.75 17.10 5.24
C PHE A 169 -5.00 15.90 5.79
N LEU A 170 -3.65 15.93 5.72
CA LEU A 170 -2.76 14.80 6.02
C LEU A 170 -2.08 14.88 7.39
N PHE A 171 -2.59 15.70 8.27
CA PHE A 171 -1.98 15.99 9.57
C PHE A 171 -3.02 16.00 10.70
N PRO A 172 -2.59 15.89 11.99
CA PRO A 172 -3.49 15.94 13.13
C PRO A 172 -4.22 17.27 13.26
N ARG A 173 -5.54 17.24 13.52
CA ARG A 173 -6.41 18.42 13.62
C ARG A 173 -5.95 19.41 14.71
N GLN A 174 -5.45 18.91 15.85
CA GLN A 174 -4.96 19.73 16.97
C GLN A 174 -3.47 20.08 16.86
N GLY A 175 -2.88 19.94 15.66
CA GLY A 175 -1.44 20.06 15.44
C GLY A 175 -0.67 18.80 15.82
N GLY A 176 0.64 18.80 15.58
CA GLY A 176 1.52 17.66 15.80
C GLY A 176 2.02 17.04 14.48
N PHE A 177 2.64 15.87 14.57
CA PHE A 177 3.35 15.27 13.44
C PHE A 177 2.65 14.04 12.88
N SER A 178 2.84 13.84 11.56
CA SER A 178 2.54 12.62 10.82
C SER A 178 3.78 12.20 10.05
N SER A 179 4.03 10.90 9.87
CA SER A 179 5.26 10.43 9.22
C SER A 179 5.00 9.23 8.34
N GLY A 180 4.99 9.48 7.03
CA GLY A 180 4.75 8.46 6.03
C GLY A 180 3.27 8.26 5.70
N GLY A 181 3.01 7.98 4.46
CA GLY A 181 1.66 7.70 3.97
C GLY A 181 1.63 7.47 2.47
N PHE A 182 0.48 7.04 2.00
CA PHE A 182 0.32 6.56 0.65
C PHE A 182 -1.09 6.84 0.11
N MET A 183 -1.14 7.44 -1.08
CA MET A 183 -2.37 7.60 -1.84
C MET A 183 -2.15 7.13 -3.28
N ALA A 184 -3.05 6.28 -3.79
CA ALA A 184 -2.97 5.82 -5.17
C ALA A 184 -4.35 5.70 -5.83
N ASP A 185 -4.37 5.85 -7.16
CA ASP A 185 -5.56 5.68 -8.00
C ASP A 185 -6.77 6.48 -7.49
N SER A 186 -6.52 7.70 -6.96
CA SER A 186 -7.49 8.51 -6.24
C SER A 186 -7.66 9.89 -6.88
N VAL A 187 -8.79 10.54 -6.58
CA VAL A 187 -9.10 11.91 -7.00
C VAL A 187 -9.42 12.77 -5.78
N VAL A 188 -8.83 13.96 -5.69
CA VAL A 188 -9.16 14.97 -4.68
C VAL A 188 -9.57 16.24 -5.41
N ASP A 189 -10.85 16.61 -5.32
CA ASP A 189 -11.40 17.77 -6.02
C ASP A 189 -10.88 19.11 -5.48
N GLY A 190 -10.45 19.13 -4.22
CA GLY A 190 -9.88 20.28 -3.54
C GLY A 190 -8.37 20.19 -3.37
N GLN A 191 -7.86 21.06 -2.50
CA GLN A 191 -6.45 21.06 -2.12
C GLN A 191 -6.13 19.88 -1.19
N VAL A 192 -4.99 19.24 -1.42
CA VAL A 192 -4.34 18.39 -0.41
C VAL A 192 -3.45 19.27 0.45
N VAL A 193 -3.70 19.29 1.75
CA VAL A 193 -2.92 20.06 2.73
C VAL A 193 -2.00 19.11 3.49
N ASN A 194 -0.72 19.19 3.19
CA ASN A 194 0.32 18.34 3.78
C ASN A 194 0.64 18.75 5.23
N ALA A 195 0.77 20.06 5.49
CA ALA A 195 1.17 20.67 6.77
C ALA A 195 2.39 19.97 7.40
N SER A 196 2.20 19.26 8.51
CA SER A 196 3.26 18.59 9.26
C SER A 196 3.51 17.12 8.85
N GLN A 197 2.92 16.65 7.77
CA GLN A 197 3.22 15.32 7.22
C GLN A 197 4.65 15.30 6.66
N GLN A 198 5.50 14.49 7.25
CA GLN A 198 6.94 14.52 6.98
C GLN A 198 7.31 13.93 5.63
N GLN A 199 6.59 12.89 5.20
CA GLN A 199 6.88 12.18 3.95
C GLN A 199 5.63 11.47 3.40
N TRP A 200 5.45 11.54 2.09
CA TRP A 200 4.24 11.03 1.46
C TRP A 200 4.46 10.62 0.01
N LEU A 201 3.85 9.50 -0.41
CA LEU A 201 3.76 9.14 -1.82
C LEU A 201 2.32 9.30 -2.34
N THR A 202 2.19 10.05 -3.43
CA THR A 202 0.98 10.05 -4.26
C THR A 202 1.30 9.43 -5.62
N ARG A 203 0.51 8.43 -6.04
CA ARG A 203 0.74 7.69 -7.28
C ARG A 203 -0.54 7.57 -8.12
N ASN A 204 -0.44 7.77 -9.45
CA ASN A 204 -1.56 7.60 -10.40
C ASN A 204 -2.87 8.23 -9.91
N SER A 205 -2.82 9.47 -9.48
CA SER A 205 -3.94 10.19 -8.87
C SER A 205 -4.15 11.55 -9.54
N ALA A 206 -5.24 12.23 -9.20
CA ALA A 206 -5.48 13.61 -9.59
C ALA A 206 -5.79 14.45 -8.36
N VAL A 207 -5.18 15.62 -8.25
CA VAL A 207 -5.43 16.60 -7.17
C VAL A 207 -5.61 17.97 -7.77
N ALA A 208 -6.46 18.82 -7.18
CA ALA A 208 -6.61 20.20 -7.66
C ALA A 208 -5.37 21.04 -7.37
N SER A 209 -4.76 20.82 -6.21
CA SER A 209 -3.49 21.43 -5.82
C SER A 209 -2.91 20.73 -4.60
N TRP A 210 -1.62 21.01 -4.30
CA TRP A 210 -0.90 20.53 -3.13
C TRP A 210 -0.29 21.69 -2.36
N SER A 211 -0.28 21.66 -1.03
CA SER A 211 0.36 22.69 -0.22
C SER A 211 1.51 22.11 0.58
N ASN A 212 2.63 22.81 0.56
CA ASN A 212 3.88 22.58 1.29
C ASN A 212 4.39 21.12 1.32
N GLY A 213 5.60 20.94 1.84
CA GLY A 213 6.25 19.67 2.13
C GLY A 213 7.19 19.86 3.32
N VAL A 214 7.48 18.77 4.04
CA VAL A 214 8.41 18.83 5.19
C VAL A 214 9.77 18.26 4.81
N TRP A 215 9.85 16.97 4.42
CA TRP A 215 11.12 16.37 4.07
C TRP A 215 11.11 15.67 2.71
N ASN A 216 10.07 14.90 2.40
CA ASN A 216 10.05 14.07 1.20
C ASN A 216 8.62 13.84 0.70
N GLN A 217 8.23 14.59 -0.31
CA GLN A 217 6.93 14.47 -0.96
C GLN A 217 7.14 13.97 -2.38
N VAL A 218 6.70 12.75 -2.66
CA VAL A 218 6.93 12.08 -3.95
C VAL A 218 5.63 11.95 -4.72
N PHE A 219 5.68 12.32 -6.00
CA PHE A 219 4.55 12.25 -6.92
C PHE A 219 4.95 11.43 -8.15
N ALA A 220 4.20 10.37 -8.47
CA ALA A 220 4.43 9.56 -9.65
C ALA A 220 3.15 9.42 -10.47
N GLY A 221 3.15 10.00 -11.69
CA GLY A 221 1.98 9.99 -12.55
C GLY A 221 0.76 10.70 -11.94
N VAL A 222 0.96 11.84 -11.29
CA VAL A 222 -0.12 12.60 -10.62
C VAL A 222 -0.49 13.82 -11.43
N GLN A 223 -1.76 13.93 -11.80
CA GLN A 223 -2.32 15.14 -12.42
C GLN A 223 -2.51 16.21 -11.33
N GLY A 224 -2.03 17.43 -11.59
CA GLY A 224 -2.05 18.52 -10.61
C GLY A 224 -0.97 18.44 -9.52
N ALA A 225 0.02 17.56 -9.69
CA ALA A 225 1.19 17.53 -8.82
C ALA A 225 1.97 18.84 -8.88
N PRO A 226 2.67 19.23 -7.80
CA PRO A 226 3.69 20.27 -7.86
C PRO A 226 4.79 19.93 -8.88
N GLU A 227 5.46 20.96 -9.40
CA GLU A 227 6.64 20.76 -10.23
C GLU A 227 7.81 20.18 -9.42
N GLN A 228 8.73 19.49 -10.11
CA GLN A 228 9.98 19.02 -9.51
C GLN A 228 10.75 20.20 -8.91
N SER A 229 11.12 20.11 -7.64
CA SER A 229 11.79 21.22 -6.95
C SER A 229 12.75 20.81 -5.82
N PHE A 230 12.87 19.49 -5.54
CA PHE A 230 13.77 19.02 -4.47
C PHE A 230 15.14 19.71 -4.51
N PRO A 231 15.72 20.18 -3.40
CA PRO A 231 15.27 19.92 -2.02
C PRO A 231 14.31 20.96 -1.43
N ASP A 232 14.08 22.11 -2.07
CA ASP A 232 13.24 23.18 -1.51
C ASP A 232 12.36 23.85 -2.59
N PRO A 233 11.05 23.66 -2.55
CA PRO A 233 10.28 22.68 -1.74
C PRO A 233 10.69 21.22 -2.00
N PRO A 234 10.52 20.30 -1.02
CA PRO A 234 11.03 18.93 -1.12
C PRO A 234 10.11 18.02 -1.96
N TYR A 235 9.92 18.39 -3.22
CA TYR A 235 9.05 17.69 -4.16
C TYR A 235 9.86 16.89 -5.18
N THR A 236 9.68 15.57 -5.18
CA THR A 236 10.16 14.66 -6.22
C THR A 236 8.99 14.29 -7.11
N THR A 237 9.01 14.73 -8.37
CA THR A 237 7.88 14.57 -9.29
C THR A 237 8.27 13.84 -10.56
N LEU A 238 7.71 12.65 -10.73
CA LEU A 238 7.82 11.85 -11.96
C LEU A 238 6.56 12.05 -12.79
N PRO A 239 6.66 12.36 -14.10
CA PRO A 239 5.49 12.61 -14.95
C PRO A 239 4.61 11.38 -15.10
N THR A 240 5.17 10.18 -15.00
CA THR A 240 4.43 8.90 -15.09
C THR A 240 4.92 7.91 -14.04
N THR A 241 4.05 6.96 -13.68
CA THR A 241 4.46 5.74 -12.98
C THR A 241 4.96 4.73 -14.03
N PRO A 242 6.21 4.25 -13.95
CA PRO A 242 6.80 3.41 -15.01
C PRO A 242 6.00 2.14 -15.31
N VAL A 243 5.62 1.41 -14.28
CA VAL A 243 4.76 0.23 -14.36
C VAL A 243 3.79 0.24 -13.19
N SER A 244 2.51 0.07 -13.46
CA SER A 244 1.49 0.00 -12.42
C SER A 244 0.52 -1.15 -12.65
N ARG A 245 0.13 -1.79 -11.56
CA ARG A 245 -0.99 -2.72 -11.49
C ARG A 245 -1.70 -2.40 -10.19
N GLU A 246 -2.94 -1.89 -10.29
CA GLU A 246 -3.68 -1.54 -9.10
C GLU A 246 -4.10 -2.79 -8.31
N LYS A 247 -4.33 -2.60 -7.02
CA LYS A 247 -4.72 -3.65 -6.08
C LYS A 247 -6.02 -4.33 -6.51
N PRO A 248 -6.13 -5.67 -6.45
CA PRO A 248 -7.41 -6.36 -6.59
C PRO A 248 -8.40 -5.92 -5.51
N PHE A 249 -9.68 -5.77 -5.88
CA PHE A 249 -10.72 -5.37 -4.94
C PHE A 249 -12.01 -6.16 -5.09
N LEU A 250 -12.71 -6.35 -3.98
CA LEU A 250 -14.01 -7.00 -3.93
C LEU A 250 -15.10 -6.02 -4.40
N TYR A 251 -16.04 -6.48 -5.20
CA TYR A 251 -17.21 -5.70 -5.62
C TYR A 251 -18.44 -6.57 -5.85
N VAL A 252 -19.61 -5.94 -5.91
CA VAL A 252 -20.88 -6.57 -6.24
C VAL A 252 -21.28 -6.11 -7.65
N ASP A 253 -21.50 -7.05 -8.56
CA ASP A 253 -21.93 -6.75 -9.92
C ASP A 253 -23.41 -6.36 -9.99
N ALA A 254 -23.86 -5.89 -11.17
CA ALA A 254 -25.24 -5.45 -11.37
C ALA A 254 -26.32 -6.55 -11.14
N THR A 255 -25.90 -7.81 -11.02
CA THR A 255 -26.80 -8.95 -10.70
C THR A 255 -26.79 -9.30 -9.22
N GLY A 256 -26.05 -8.56 -8.38
CA GLY A 256 -25.91 -8.78 -6.95
C GLY A 256 -24.87 -9.85 -6.58
N ARG A 257 -24.03 -10.30 -7.53
CA ARG A 257 -23.01 -11.32 -7.27
C ARG A 257 -21.70 -10.68 -6.85
N TYR A 258 -21.07 -11.27 -5.85
CA TYR A 258 -19.73 -10.86 -5.41
C TYR A 258 -18.66 -11.35 -6.37
N ARG A 259 -17.74 -10.46 -6.69
CA ARG A 259 -16.60 -10.72 -7.59
C ARG A 259 -15.37 -10.00 -7.07
N VAL A 260 -14.21 -10.46 -7.45
CA VAL A 260 -12.95 -9.73 -7.26
C VAL A 260 -12.50 -9.18 -8.60
N PHE A 261 -12.36 -7.86 -8.69
CA PHE A 261 -11.83 -7.18 -9.88
C PHE A 261 -10.31 -7.23 -9.87
N LEU A 262 -9.72 -7.52 -11.01
CA LEU A 262 -8.28 -7.57 -11.23
C LEU A 262 -7.90 -6.46 -12.21
N PRO A 263 -7.38 -5.33 -11.73
CA PRO A 263 -6.88 -4.28 -12.61
C PRO A 263 -5.76 -4.78 -13.52
N ALA A 264 -5.75 -4.27 -14.77
CA ALA A 264 -4.75 -4.63 -15.77
C ALA A 264 -3.39 -4.02 -15.45
N LEU A 265 -2.33 -4.63 -15.97
CA LEU A 265 -0.99 -4.06 -16.00
C LEU A 265 -0.99 -2.85 -16.95
N ARG A 266 -0.34 -1.76 -16.55
CA ARG A 266 -0.21 -0.54 -17.31
C ARG A 266 1.24 -0.02 -17.25
N HIS A 267 1.67 0.69 -18.27
CA HIS A 267 3.01 1.28 -18.37
C HIS A 267 2.89 2.78 -18.59
N ASP A 268 3.82 3.54 -18.03
CA ASP A 268 3.98 4.98 -18.20
C ASP A 268 2.67 5.75 -17.99
N THR A 269 2.01 5.50 -16.85
CA THR A 269 0.65 5.98 -16.57
C THR A 269 0.61 7.19 -15.67
N ALA A 270 -0.41 8.04 -15.89
CA ALA A 270 -0.76 9.16 -15.03
C ALA A 270 -2.27 9.23 -14.82
N GLY A 271 -2.68 9.82 -13.68
CA GLY A 271 -4.08 9.98 -13.28
C GLY A 271 -4.74 8.69 -12.82
N ALA A 272 -5.92 8.81 -12.20
CA ALA A 272 -6.70 7.70 -11.70
C ALA A 272 -7.26 6.83 -12.83
N THR A 273 -7.27 5.50 -12.65
CA THR A 273 -7.64 4.54 -13.70
C THR A 273 -9.12 4.57 -14.05
N TRP A 274 -9.95 5.08 -13.16
CA TRP A 274 -11.41 5.09 -13.24
C TRP A 274 -12.01 6.45 -13.62
N SER A 275 -11.23 7.54 -13.59
CA SER A 275 -11.72 8.91 -13.80
C SER A 275 -12.20 9.18 -15.22
N ALA A 276 -11.70 8.46 -16.22
CA ALA A 276 -12.10 8.59 -17.63
C ALA A 276 -13.00 7.44 -18.10
N GLY A 277 -13.61 6.68 -17.18
CA GLY A 277 -14.44 5.53 -17.49
C GLY A 277 -14.12 4.34 -16.58
N HIS A 278 -14.35 3.12 -17.08
CA HIS A 278 -14.06 1.93 -16.27
C HIS A 278 -12.57 1.59 -16.23
N THR A 279 -12.07 1.26 -15.05
CA THR A 279 -10.72 0.71 -14.90
C THR A 279 -10.53 -0.50 -15.82
N PRO A 280 -9.49 -0.54 -16.66
CA PRO A 280 -9.18 -1.73 -17.44
C PRO A 280 -8.85 -2.92 -16.54
N GLY A 281 -9.40 -4.11 -16.84
CA GLY A 281 -9.16 -5.29 -16.04
C GLY A 281 -10.10 -6.44 -16.36
N SER A 282 -10.12 -7.41 -15.45
CA SER A 282 -11.00 -8.59 -15.52
C SER A 282 -11.56 -8.93 -14.14
N SER A 283 -12.54 -9.82 -14.09
CA SER A 283 -13.21 -10.19 -12.83
C SER A 283 -13.24 -11.68 -12.62
N ILE A 284 -13.04 -12.10 -11.37
CA ILE A 284 -13.14 -13.48 -10.93
C ILE A 284 -14.38 -13.61 -10.02
N PRO A 285 -15.29 -14.56 -10.27
CA PRO A 285 -16.40 -14.85 -9.34
C PRO A 285 -15.89 -15.28 -7.97
N ILE A 286 -16.60 -14.88 -6.90
CA ILE A 286 -16.19 -15.19 -5.51
C ILE A 286 -16.16 -16.70 -5.24
N GLU A 287 -16.93 -17.48 -5.97
CA GLU A 287 -16.98 -18.95 -5.87
C GLU A 287 -15.66 -19.62 -6.27
N GLN A 288 -14.78 -18.91 -6.98
CA GLN A 288 -13.42 -19.38 -7.28
C GLN A 288 -12.43 -19.11 -6.15
N PHE A 289 -12.85 -18.40 -5.10
CA PHE A 289 -12.05 -18.15 -3.91
C PHE A 289 -12.38 -19.17 -2.81
N PHE A 290 -11.38 -19.57 -2.07
CA PHE A 290 -11.54 -20.13 -0.74
C PHE A 290 -11.55 -18.94 0.25
N ILE A 291 -12.69 -18.74 0.92
CA ILE A 291 -12.84 -17.72 1.96
C ILE A 291 -12.35 -18.34 3.27
N ALA A 292 -11.09 -18.04 3.61
CA ALA A 292 -10.44 -18.57 4.79
C ALA A 292 -10.83 -17.77 6.05
N ARG A 293 -10.87 -18.48 7.15
CA ARG A 293 -11.10 -17.94 8.49
C ARG A 293 -9.89 -18.16 9.39
N PRO A 294 -9.69 -17.37 10.45
CA PRO A 294 -8.58 -17.55 11.39
C PRO A 294 -8.53 -18.96 12.03
N SER A 295 -9.67 -19.66 12.09
CA SER A 295 -9.76 -21.04 12.57
C SER A 295 -9.30 -22.10 11.56
N ASP A 296 -9.13 -21.74 10.28
CA ASP A 296 -8.70 -22.69 9.26
C ASP A 296 -7.23 -23.04 9.41
N SER A 297 -6.95 -24.35 9.33
CA SER A 297 -5.58 -24.84 9.36
C SER A 297 -4.82 -24.51 8.07
N VAL A 298 -3.50 -24.36 8.15
CA VAL A 298 -2.63 -24.23 6.95
C VAL A 298 -2.87 -25.38 5.97
N ARG A 299 -3.15 -26.59 6.47
CA ARG A 299 -3.47 -27.75 5.64
C ARG A 299 -4.75 -27.53 4.81
N THR A 300 -5.79 -26.96 5.42
CA THR A 300 -7.06 -26.62 4.75
C THR A 300 -6.83 -25.57 3.66
N ILE A 301 -6.12 -24.49 4.01
CA ILE A 301 -5.77 -23.41 3.07
C ILE A 301 -4.95 -23.96 1.90
N ASN A 302 -3.90 -24.72 2.19
CA ASN A 302 -3.04 -25.29 1.15
C ASN A 302 -3.77 -26.31 0.26
N LYS A 303 -4.76 -27.04 0.79
CA LYS A 303 -5.60 -27.95 -0.01
C LYS A 303 -6.44 -27.18 -1.02
N ALA A 304 -7.05 -26.06 -0.62
CA ALA A 304 -7.81 -25.19 -1.51
C ALA A 304 -6.92 -24.56 -2.59
N LEU A 305 -5.76 -24.01 -2.23
CA LEU A 305 -4.79 -23.47 -3.18
C LEU A 305 -4.28 -24.54 -4.15
N ALA A 306 -4.02 -25.76 -3.69
CA ALA A 306 -3.59 -26.87 -4.56
C ALA A 306 -4.67 -27.29 -5.57
N GLN A 307 -5.95 -27.06 -5.28
CA GLN A 307 -7.09 -27.27 -6.17
C GLN A 307 -7.29 -26.11 -7.17
N GLY A 308 -6.42 -25.11 -7.19
CA GLY A 308 -6.50 -23.96 -8.08
C GLY A 308 -7.46 -22.85 -7.60
N LYS A 309 -7.94 -22.90 -6.36
CA LYS A 309 -8.73 -21.80 -5.78
C LYS A 309 -7.83 -20.61 -5.51
N HIS A 310 -8.38 -19.41 -5.68
CA HIS A 310 -7.82 -18.19 -5.10
C HIS A 310 -8.09 -18.15 -3.59
N LEU A 311 -7.44 -17.25 -2.87
CA LEU A 311 -7.57 -17.14 -1.42
C LEU A 311 -8.08 -15.75 -1.02
N LEU A 312 -9.15 -15.70 -0.24
CA LEU A 312 -9.61 -14.51 0.44
C LEU A 312 -9.50 -14.76 1.96
N LEU A 313 -8.73 -13.93 2.65
CA LEU A 313 -8.56 -14.06 4.10
C LEU A 313 -9.46 -13.04 4.81
N THR A 314 -10.34 -13.53 5.67
CA THR A 314 -11.22 -12.68 6.47
C THR A 314 -10.45 -12.03 7.63
N PRO A 315 -10.94 -10.90 8.20
CA PRO A 315 -10.26 -10.22 9.28
C PRO A 315 -10.01 -11.11 10.50
N GLY A 316 -8.77 -11.16 10.96
CA GLY A 316 -8.34 -11.91 12.14
C GLY A 316 -6.88 -12.31 12.09
N ILE A 317 -6.42 -13.04 13.12
CA ILE A 317 -5.03 -13.50 13.28
C ILE A 317 -4.96 -15.00 13.00
N TYR A 318 -4.26 -15.37 11.94
CA TYR A 318 -4.05 -16.74 11.49
C TYR A 318 -2.75 -17.28 12.08
N LYS A 319 -2.84 -18.16 13.09
CA LYS A 319 -1.68 -18.84 13.68
C LYS A 319 -1.26 -20.01 12.80
N LEU A 320 -0.22 -19.78 11.98
CA LEU A 320 0.23 -20.73 10.99
C LEU A 320 1.21 -21.76 11.59
N THR A 321 0.86 -23.04 11.52
CA THR A 321 1.74 -24.17 11.91
C THR A 321 2.61 -24.68 10.77
N GLY A 322 2.65 -23.97 9.63
CA GLY A 322 3.45 -24.27 8.46
C GLY A 322 3.26 -23.19 7.38
N THR A 323 3.87 -23.38 6.24
CA THR A 323 3.89 -22.39 5.14
C THR A 323 2.62 -22.46 4.31
N VAL A 324 1.99 -21.30 4.04
CA VAL A 324 1.00 -21.13 2.97
C VAL A 324 1.73 -21.15 1.63
N LYS A 325 1.32 -22.06 0.70
CA LYS A 325 2.04 -22.35 -0.55
C LYS A 325 1.23 -21.91 -1.76
N VAL A 326 1.67 -20.85 -2.44
CA VAL A 326 1.09 -20.37 -3.69
C VAL A 326 1.87 -20.94 -4.87
N LYS A 327 1.27 -21.89 -5.60
CA LYS A 327 1.95 -22.70 -6.62
C LYS A 327 1.45 -22.48 -8.04
N TRP A 328 0.31 -21.81 -8.22
CA TRP A 328 -0.30 -21.63 -9.51
C TRP A 328 -0.19 -20.18 -10.00
N ALA A 329 0.11 -20.05 -11.30
CA ALA A 329 0.12 -18.76 -11.96
C ALA A 329 -1.24 -18.04 -11.82
N GLY A 330 -1.23 -16.71 -11.70
CA GLY A 330 -2.44 -15.91 -11.61
C GLY A 330 -3.22 -16.06 -10.29
N THR A 331 -2.69 -16.78 -9.29
CA THR A 331 -3.36 -16.89 -7.99
C THR A 331 -3.51 -15.53 -7.34
N VAL A 332 -4.70 -15.24 -6.83
CA VAL A 332 -4.99 -14.05 -6.02
C VAL A 332 -5.05 -14.45 -4.55
N VAL A 333 -4.31 -13.72 -3.71
CA VAL A 333 -4.39 -13.79 -2.25
C VAL A 333 -4.79 -12.41 -1.76
N LEU A 334 -6.03 -12.25 -1.32
CA LEU A 334 -6.62 -10.97 -0.89
C LEU A 334 -7.00 -11.04 0.59
N GLY A 335 -6.45 -10.14 1.39
CA GLY A 335 -6.84 -9.94 2.79
C GLY A 335 -7.87 -8.84 2.94
N LEU A 336 -8.82 -9.02 3.86
CA LEU A 336 -9.74 -7.99 4.33
C LEU A 336 -9.38 -7.59 5.76
N GLY A 337 -9.51 -6.31 6.10
CA GLY A 337 -9.36 -5.81 7.47
C GLY A 337 -8.03 -6.19 8.12
N PHE A 338 -6.93 -6.12 7.38
CA PHE A 338 -5.59 -6.45 7.87
C PHE A 338 -5.45 -7.88 8.39
N ALA A 339 -6.03 -8.86 7.67
CA ALA A 339 -5.83 -10.28 7.97
C ALA A 339 -4.35 -10.56 8.22
N THR A 340 -4.06 -11.10 9.41
CA THR A 340 -2.68 -11.18 9.95
C THR A 340 -2.19 -12.63 9.93
N LEU A 341 -1.05 -12.90 9.31
CA LEU A 341 -0.44 -14.23 9.20
C LEU A 341 0.74 -14.34 10.17
N THR A 342 0.65 -15.23 11.17
CA THR A 342 1.67 -15.40 12.21
C THR A 342 2.23 -16.83 12.21
N PRO A 343 3.49 -17.08 11.77
CA PRO A 343 4.09 -18.42 11.67
C PRO A 343 4.60 -18.90 13.03
N VAL A 344 3.73 -19.51 13.83
CA VAL A 344 4.03 -19.90 15.23
C VAL A 344 5.07 -21.01 15.40
N THR A 345 5.49 -21.67 14.32
CA THR A 345 6.51 -22.75 14.34
C THR A 345 7.85 -22.36 13.73
N GLY A 346 8.06 -21.08 13.40
CA GLY A 346 9.27 -20.61 12.72
C GLY A 346 9.33 -20.96 11.21
N ALA A 347 8.23 -21.45 10.63
CA ALA A 347 8.15 -21.65 9.20
C ALA A 347 8.06 -20.29 8.46
N VAL A 348 8.42 -20.25 7.18
CA VAL A 348 8.07 -19.11 6.31
C VAL A 348 6.54 -19.01 6.26
N ALA A 349 5.97 -17.84 6.58
CA ALA A 349 4.51 -17.72 6.67
C ALA A 349 3.84 -17.97 5.30
N MET A 350 4.38 -17.39 4.22
CA MET A 350 3.89 -17.64 2.87
C MET A 350 5.05 -17.74 1.88
N ARG A 351 4.93 -18.68 0.95
CA ARG A 351 5.86 -18.84 -0.18
C ARG A 351 5.11 -18.89 -1.49
N VAL A 352 5.57 -18.09 -2.43
CA VAL A 352 5.14 -18.13 -3.84
C VAL A 352 6.20 -18.89 -4.61
N ASP A 353 5.79 -19.91 -5.38
CA ASP A 353 6.69 -20.64 -6.28
C ASP A 353 7.07 -19.74 -7.49
N ASP A 354 8.00 -20.22 -8.35
CA ASP A 354 8.43 -19.49 -9.55
C ASP A 354 7.32 -19.52 -10.63
N VAL A 355 6.25 -18.77 -10.40
CA VAL A 355 5.07 -18.65 -11.26
C VAL A 355 4.72 -17.18 -11.50
N ARG A 356 4.12 -16.90 -12.67
CA ARG A 356 3.75 -15.52 -13.05
C ARG A 356 2.41 -15.07 -12.49
N GLY A 357 2.20 -13.77 -12.45
CA GLY A 357 0.89 -13.13 -12.30
C GLY A 357 0.21 -13.33 -10.96
N VAL A 358 0.93 -13.75 -9.92
CA VAL A 358 0.38 -13.85 -8.57
C VAL A 358 0.11 -12.46 -8.02
N ARG A 359 -1.03 -12.28 -7.34
CA ARG A 359 -1.39 -11.02 -6.69
C ARG A 359 -1.60 -11.26 -5.20
N ILE A 360 -0.81 -10.58 -4.38
CA ILE A 360 -0.90 -10.65 -2.91
C ILE A 360 -1.27 -9.25 -2.42
N ALA A 361 -2.37 -9.10 -1.69
CA ALA A 361 -2.83 -7.78 -1.32
C ALA A 361 -3.53 -7.73 0.05
N GLY A 362 -3.34 -6.62 0.78
CA GLY A 362 -4.09 -6.31 2.00
C GLY A 362 -3.78 -7.20 3.20
N LEU A 363 -2.52 -7.59 3.40
CA LEU A 363 -2.10 -8.52 4.46
C LEU A 363 -1.12 -7.90 5.44
N LEU A 364 -1.16 -8.38 6.68
CA LEU A 364 -0.13 -8.17 7.68
C LEU A 364 0.56 -9.51 7.99
N PHE A 365 1.88 -9.55 7.91
CA PHE A 365 2.70 -10.65 8.39
C PHE A 365 3.30 -10.26 9.75
N ASP A 366 3.06 -11.08 10.76
CA ASP A 366 3.48 -10.83 12.14
C ASP A 366 4.44 -11.92 12.61
N ALA A 367 5.67 -11.57 12.92
CA ALA A 367 6.66 -12.54 13.36
C ALA A 367 6.26 -13.16 14.69
N ALA A 368 6.49 -14.46 14.84
CA ALA A 368 6.30 -15.17 16.11
C ALA A 368 7.62 -15.27 16.90
N GLU A 369 7.53 -15.72 18.15
CA GLU A 369 8.70 -15.97 19.00
C GLU A 369 9.67 -17.00 18.39
N ALA A 370 9.12 -18.04 17.74
CA ALA A 370 9.91 -18.97 16.95
C ALA A 370 10.42 -18.28 15.69
N GLU A 371 11.73 -18.15 15.56
CA GLU A 371 12.38 -17.44 14.46
C GLU A 371 12.08 -18.07 13.10
N SER A 372 11.61 -17.27 12.16
CA SER A 372 11.42 -17.63 10.75
C SER A 372 12.62 -17.16 9.93
N LYS A 373 13.02 -17.97 8.92
CA LYS A 373 14.03 -17.50 7.96
C LYS A 373 13.57 -16.25 7.22
N ALA A 374 12.30 -16.24 6.82
CA ALA A 374 11.62 -15.11 6.20
C ALA A 374 10.12 -15.17 6.52
N LEU A 375 9.41 -14.03 6.45
CA LEU A 375 7.96 -14.00 6.60
C LEU A 375 7.26 -14.25 5.25
N LEU A 376 7.71 -13.61 4.18
CA LEU A 376 7.22 -13.82 2.82
C LEU A 376 8.40 -14.07 1.87
N GLU A 377 8.35 -15.18 1.11
CA GLU A 377 9.27 -15.47 0.02
C GLU A 377 8.54 -15.51 -1.34
N ILE A 378 9.05 -14.77 -2.32
CA ILE A 378 8.53 -14.74 -3.70
C ILE A 378 9.58 -15.33 -4.63
N GLY A 379 9.31 -16.52 -5.14
CA GLY A 379 10.21 -17.31 -5.98
C GLY A 379 11.26 -18.08 -5.20
N SER A 380 11.86 -19.07 -5.85
CA SER A 380 12.91 -19.94 -5.32
C SER A 380 14.31 -19.60 -5.86
N GLY A 381 14.42 -18.56 -6.70
CA GLY A 381 15.66 -18.17 -7.38
C GLY A 381 15.87 -18.82 -8.75
N ARG A 382 14.88 -19.55 -9.27
CA ARG A 382 14.92 -20.09 -10.66
C ARG A 382 14.58 -19.05 -11.72
N ARG A 383 14.30 -17.79 -11.29
CA ARG A 383 14.08 -16.61 -12.12
C ARG A 383 13.05 -16.79 -13.26
N ARG A 384 11.99 -17.56 -13.03
CA ARG A 384 10.88 -17.72 -13.97
C ARG A 384 9.86 -16.63 -13.69
N SER A 385 9.74 -15.68 -14.60
CA SER A 385 8.74 -14.64 -14.54
C SER A 385 8.33 -14.18 -15.93
N ASP A 386 7.27 -13.42 -16.03
CA ASP A 386 6.75 -12.88 -17.29
C ASP A 386 6.57 -11.35 -17.12
N PRO A 387 7.31 -10.52 -17.87
CA PRO A 387 7.16 -9.06 -17.78
C PRO A 387 5.77 -8.56 -18.20
N LEU A 388 5.02 -9.37 -18.97
CA LEU A 388 3.65 -9.06 -19.38
C LEU A 388 2.62 -9.46 -18.32
N ASP A 389 3.02 -10.28 -17.34
CA ASP A 389 2.18 -10.67 -16.20
C ASP A 389 3.02 -10.82 -14.93
N PRO A 390 3.58 -9.70 -14.41
CA PRO A 390 4.41 -9.69 -13.21
C PRO A 390 3.63 -10.14 -11.98
N THR A 391 4.32 -10.70 -10.99
CA THR A 391 3.76 -10.85 -9.65
C THR A 391 3.65 -9.49 -8.97
N SER A 392 2.57 -9.23 -8.24
CA SER A 392 2.37 -7.97 -7.53
C SER A 392 2.03 -8.17 -6.05
N VAL A 393 2.57 -7.30 -5.22
CA VAL A 393 2.37 -7.26 -3.76
C VAL A 393 1.93 -5.84 -3.40
N GLN A 394 0.68 -5.68 -2.96
CA GLN A 394 0.08 -4.37 -2.70
C GLN A 394 -0.47 -4.28 -1.28
N ASP A 395 -0.16 -3.18 -0.56
CA ASP A 395 -0.60 -2.98 0.83
C ASP A 395 -0.29 -4.20 1.69
N VAL A 396 0.96 -4.65 1.68
CA VAL A 396 1.44 -5.78 2.47
C VAL A 396 2.45 -5.29 3.49
N PHE A 397 2.20 -5.62 4.74
CA PHE A 397 2.93 -5.09 5.87
C PHE A 397 3.55 -6.20 6.69
N PHE A 398 4.68 -5.89 7.35
CA PHE A 398 5.43 -6.84 8.17
C PHE A 398 5.71 -6.21 9.52
N ARG A 399 5.46 -6.97 10.59
CA ARG A 399 5.71 -6.53 11.96
C ARG A 399 6.54 -7.57 12.71
N ILE A 400 7.62 -7.12 13.35
CA ILE A 400 8.51 -7.97 14.14
C ILE A 400 8.62 -7.38 15.55
N GLY A 401 7.92 -7.97 16.52
CA GLY A 401 7.76 -7.39 17.87
C GLY A 401 6.53 -6.47 17.97
N GLY A 402 6.44 -5.66 19.02
CA GLY A 402 5.36 -4.73 19.31
C GLY A 402 4.13 -5.38 19.96
N ALA A 403 3.50 -6.36 19.35
CA ALA A 403 2.38 -7.10 19.95
C ALA A 403 2.83 -8.26 20.85
N GLY A 404 4.10 -8.59 20.84
CA GLY A 404 4.72 -9.68 21.60
C GLY A 404 6.07 -10.03 20.99
N PRO A 405 6.83 -10.98 21.56
CA PRO A 405 8.11 -11.40 21.00
C PRO A 405 7.94 -11.94 19.57
N GLY A 406 8.79 -11.45 18.64
CA GLY A 406 8.79 -11.88 17.25
C GLY A 406 10.20 -11.83 16.67
N ARG A 407 10.59 -12.86 15.88
CA ARG A 407 11.93 -12.97 15.28
C ARG A 407 11.85 -13.43 13.83
N THR A 408 12.72 -12.87 13.00
CA THR A 408 12.87 -13.34 11.61
C THR A 408 14.25 -12.98 11.08
N GLY A 409 14.79 -13.76 10.15
CA GLY A 409 15.99 -13.36 9.43
C GLY A 409 15.70 -12.18 8.51
N THR A 410 14.63 -12.27 7.70
CA THR A 410 14.21 -11.24 6.74
C THR A 410 12.68 -11.14 6.69
N ALA A 411 12.13 -9.94 6.58
CA ALA A 411 10.67 -9.81 6.46
C ALA A 411 10.19 -10.23 5.05
N LEU A 412 10.77 -9.69 3.98
CA LEU A 412 10.40 -9.98 2.59
C LEU A 412 11.63 -10.36 1.76
N VAL A 413 11.57 -11.52 1.11
CA VAL A 413 12.59 -11.96 0.13
C VAL A 413 11.95 -12.08 -1.26
N VAL A 414 12.49 -11.35 -2.23
CA VAL A 414 12.04 -11.37 -3.64
C VAL A 414 13.13 -12.01 -4.49
N ASN A 415 12.92 -13.27 -4.85
CA ASN A 415 13.85 -14.05 -5.71
C ASN A 415 13.41 -14.12 -7.16
N SER A 416 12.13 -13.86 -7.47
CA SER A 416 11.59 -13.82 -8.83
C SER A 416 11.89 -12.48 -9.50
N ASP A 417 12.09 -12.52 -10.81
CA ASP A 417 12.17 -11.32 -11.63
C ASP A 417 10.77 -10.71 -11.87
N ASN A 418 10.73 -9.45 -12.33
CA ASN A 418 9.49 -8.76 -12.72
C ASN A 418 8.44 -8.79 -11.60
N VAL A 419 8.79 -8.34 -10.39
CA VAL A 419 7.86 -8.20 -9.26
C VAL A 419 7.56 -6.74 -9.02
N LEU A 420 6.28 -6.43 -8.77
CA LEU A 420 5.82 -5.10 -8.38
C LEU A 420 5.54 -5.10 -6.87
N LEU A 421 6.28 -4.28 -6.14
CA LEU A 421 6.05 -3.99 -4.72
C LEU A 421 5.39 -2.62 -4.63
N ASP A 422 4.16 -2.54 -4.15
CA ASP A 422 3.39 -1.30 -4.14
C ASP A 422 2.80 -1.05 -2.76
N HIS A 423 3.39 -0.12 -2.03
CA HIS A 423 3.09 0.20 -0.64
C HIS A 423 3.38 -0.98 0.30
N ILE A 424 4.65 -1.13 0.62
CA ILE A 424 5.18 -2.11 1.57
C ILE A 424 5.69 -1.38 2.81
N TRP A 425 5.32 -1.84 3.98
CA TRP A 425 5.96 -1.44 5.23
C TRP A 425 6.51 -2.66 5.95
N ALA A 426 7.80 -2.69 6.19
CA ALA A 426 8.47 -3.69 7.02
C ALA A 426 9.03 -2.98 8.26
N TRP A 427 8.53 -3.37 9.42
CA TRP A 427 8.82 -2.72 10.70
C TRP A 427 9.32 -3.72 11.74
N ARG A 428 10.58 -3.54 12.15
CA ARG A 428 11.07 -4.14 13.39
C ARG A 428 10.67 -3.19 14.52
N ALA A 429 9.67 -3.56 15.32
CA ALA A 429 9.07 -2.67 16.30
C ALA A 429 10.11 -2.08 17.26
N ASP A 430 10.06 -0.77 17.43
CA ASP A 430 10.88 0.01 18.36
C ASP A 430 10.16 0.24 19.70
N HIS A 431 8.85 0.01 19.74
CA HIS A 431 8.01 0.16 20.93
C HIS A 431 6.93 -0.93 21.02
N GLY A 432 6.22 -0.97 22.16
CA GLY A 432 5.25 -2.02 22.47
C GLY A 432 5.86 -3.14 23.32
N SER A 433 5.37 -4.37 23.14
CA SER A 433 5.82 -5.56 23.87
C SER A 433 6.76 -6.42 23.04
N GLY A 434 7.73 -7.08 23.71
CA GLY A 434 8.67 -7.97 23.01
C GLY A 434 9.62 -7.23 22.07
N VAL A 435 10.08 -6.04 22.45
CA VAL A 435 11.04 -5.21 21.73
C VAL A 435 12.38 -5.15 22.44
N GLY A 436 13.46 -4.93 21.68
CA GLY A 436 14.82 -4.79 22.18
C GLY A 436 15.85 -5.45 21.27
N TRP A 437 17.12 -4.99 21.32
CA TRP A 437 18.18 -5.39 20.39
C TRP A 437 18.35 -6.91 20.25
N THR A 438 18.18 -7.66 21.34
CA THR A 438 18.30 -9.13 21.37
C THR A 438 16.96 -9.84 21.48
N VAL A 439 15.84 -9.13 21.47
CA VAL A 439 14.49 -9.68 21.68
C VAL A 439 13.76 -9.91 20.36
N ASN A 440 13.46 -8.85 19.62
CA ASN A 440 12.84 -8.93 18.31
C ASN A 440 13.89 -8.83 17.20
N THR A 441 14.73 -9.85 17.10
CA THR A 441 15.83 -9.87 16.14
C THR A 441 15.33 -9.99 14.72
N ALA A 442 15.86 -9.12 13.84
CA ALA A 442 15.62 -9.17 12.40
C ALA A 442 16.79 -8.54 11.66
N GLU A 443 17.42 -9.30 10.75
CA GLU A 443 18.59 -8.79 10.03
C GLU A 443 18.20 -7.76 8.96
N HIS A 444 17.31 -8.15 8.04
CA HIS A 444 16.91 -7.32 6.90
C HIS A 444 15.39 -7.17 6.81
N GLY A 445 14.94 -6.01 6.36
CA GLY A 445 13.53 -5.79 6.02
C GLY A 445 13.18 -6.40 4.67
N VAL A 446 13.87 -5.98 3.62
CA VAL A 446 13.61 -6.43 2.25
C VAL A 446 14.91 -6.82 1.56
N VAL A 447 14.94 -8.03 1.00
CA VAL A 447 16.04 -8.53 0.17
C VAL A 447 15.50 -8.81 -1.23
N VAL A 448 16.04 -8.12 -2.24
CA VAL A 448 15.63 -8.26 -3.64
C VAL A 448 16.76 -8.93 -4.43
N ASN A 449 16.55 -10.16 -4.85
CA ASN A 449 17.48 -10.94 -5.67
C ASN A 449 17.03 -11.04 -7.15
N GLY A 450 15.74 -10.78 -7.42
CA GLY A 450 15.17 -10.81 -8.76
C GLY A 450 15.52 -9.58 -9.57
N ASP A 451 15.58 -9.72 -10.89
CA ASP A 451 15.81 -8.64 -11.83
C ASP A 451 14.49 -7.94 -12.20
N HIS A 452 14.55 -6.68 -12.66
CA HIS A 452 13.39 -5.89 -13.07
C HIS A 452 12.29 -5.75 -12.01
N VAL A 453 12.66 -5.67 -10.73
CA VAL A 453 11.73 -5.42 -9.65
C VAL A 453 11.50 -3.91 -9.51
N LEU A 454 10.23 -3.50 -9.37
CA LEU A 454 9.85 -2.12 -9.10
C LEU A 454 9.21 -2.04 -7.72
N ALA A 455 9.70 -1.15 -6.87
CA ALA A 455 9.07 -0.78 -5.61
C ALA A 455 8.52 0.65 -5.69
N THR A 456 7.25 0.84 -5.32
CA THR A 456 6.60 2.15 -5.16
C THR A 456 6.06 2.27 -3.75
N GLY A 457 6.54 3.26 -2.98
CA GLY A 457 6.19 3.41 -1.56
C GLY A 457 6.76 2.28 -0.70
N LEU A 458 8.07 2.26 -0.57
CA LEU A 458 8.79 1.27 0.23
C LEU A 458 9.21 1.90 1.57
N PHE A 459 8.61 1.44 2.65
CA PHE A 459 8.89 1.86 4.02
C PHE A 459 9.55 0.70 4.75
N VAL A 460 10.78 0.88 5.26
CA VAL A 460 11.50 -0.22 5.92
C VAL A 460 12.31 0.31 7.10
N GLU A 461 12.00 -0.14 8.33
CA GLU A 461 12.45 0.52 9.53
C GLU A 461 13.03 -0.42 10.58
N HIS A 462 14.08 0.05 11.23
CA HIS A 462 14.73 -0.46 12.46
C HIS A 462 15.40 -1.82 12.34
N PHE A 463 15.67 -2.34 11.15
CA PHE A 463 16.37 -3.62 11.00
C PHE A 463 17.85 -3.51 11.41
N GLN A 464 18.40 -4.63 11.90
CA GLN A 464 19.72 -4.66 12.54
C GLN A 464 20.89 -4.64 11.57
N LYS A 465 20.65 -4.91 10.28
CA LYS A 465 21.60 -4.75 9.16
C LYS A 465 21.01 -3.80 8.10
N GLU A 466 21.38 -3.98 6.84
CA GLU A 466 20.77 -3.21 5.77
C GLU A 466 19.25 -3.41 5.78
N ASN A 467 18.49 -2.31 5.87
CA ASN A 467 17.03 -2.41 5.86
C ASN A 467 16.55 -2.89 4.49
N VAL A 468 17.16 -2.42 3.40
CA VAL A 468 16.97 -2.93 2.04
C VAL A 468 18.31 -3.38 1.46
N LEU A 469 18.38 -4.64 1.01
CA LEU A 469 19.51 -5.17 0.26
C LEU A 469 19.05 -5.53 -1.16
N TRP A 470 19.59 -4.85 -2.18
CA TRP A 470 19.20 -5.00 -3.57
C TRP A 470 20.31 -5.64 -4.39
N ASN A 471 20.10 -6.89 -4.81
CA ASN A 471 21.07 -7.70 -5.56
C ASN A 471 20.67 -7.88 -7.04
N GLY A 472 19.42 -7.58 -7.41
CA GLY A 472 18.88 -7.77 -8.76
C GLY A 472 19.23 -6.63 -9.71
N GLU A 473 19.33 -6.95 -11.00
CA GLU A 473 19.57 -5.98 -12.08
C GLU A 473 18.27 -5.24 -12.46
N HIS A 474 18.42 -4.04 -13.03
CA HIS A 474 17.32 -3.21 -13.53
C HIS A 474 16.24 -2.91 -12.48
N GLY A 475 16.64 -2.85 -11.21
CA GLY A 475 15.76 -2.49 -10.12
C GLY A 475 15.34 -1.03 -10.16
N ARG A 476 14.13 -0.73 -9.69
CA ARG A 476 13.64 0.64 -9.55
C ARG A 476 12.94 0.84 -8.22
N THR A 477 13.15 2.01 -7.60
CA THR A 477 12.44 2.41 -6.39
C THR A 477 11.91 3.84 -6.54
N VAL A 478 10.62 4.03 -6.33
CA VAL A 478 9.96 5.34 -6.26
C VAL A 478 9.42 5.52 -4.85
N MET A 479 10.01 6.42 -4.12
CA MET A 479 9.86 6.69 -2.70
C MET A 479 10.33 5.54 -1.80
N PHE A 480 11.35 5.83 -1.02
CA PHE A 480 11.81 5.00 0.09
C PHE A 480 11.90 5.84 1.36
N GLN A 481 11.38 5.29 2.45
CA GLN A 481 11.49 5.89 3.78
C GLN A 481 12.05 4.85 4.73
N ASN A 482 12.98 5.31 5.57
CA ASN A 482 13.65 4.47 6.54
C ASN A 482 13.91 5.21 7.84
N GLU A 483 13.76 4.48 8.92
CA GLU A 483 14.35 4.81 10.20
C GLU A 483 15.36 3.72 10.58
N LEU A 484 16.59 4.13 10.90
CA LEU A 484 17.61 3.22 11.39
C LEU A 484 17.22 2.66 12.77
N PRO A 485 17.75 1.50 13.22
CA PRO A 485 17.35 0.94 14.52
C PRO A 485 17.66 1.92 15.65
N TYR A 486 16.71 2.10 16.56
CA TYR A 486 16.83 3.04 17.68
C TYR A 486 17.60 2.50 18.87
N ASP A 487 17.73 1.16 18.95
CA ASP A 487 18.14 0.38 20.14
C ASP A 487 19.50 -0.33 20.08
N PRO A 488 20.46 -0.01 19.17
CA PRO A 488 21.78 -0.60 19.29
C PRO A 488 22.43 -0.21 20.64
N PRO A 489 22.98 -1.18 21.41
CA PRO A 489 23.48 -0.89 22.73
C PRO A 489 24.78 -0.07 22.75
N ASN A 490 25.53 -0.09 21.66
CA ASN A 490 26.76 0.69 21.44
C ASN A 490 27.23 0.54 19.99
N GLN A 491 28.23 1.35 19.60
CA GLN A 491 28.82 1.32 18.25
C GLN A 491 29.38 -0.06 17.88
N ALA A 492 29.96 -0.81 18.82
CA ALA A 492 30.58 -2.10 18.53
C ALA A 492 29.54 -3.16 18.12
N ALA A 493 28.33 -3.09 18.66
CA ALA A 493 27.20 -3.97 18.29
C ALA A 493 26.56 -3.57 16.95
N TYR A 494 26.82 -2.36 16.46
CA TYR A 494 26.28 -1.85 15.20
C TYR A 494 27.40 -1.47 14.23
N ARG A 495 28.17 -2.48 13.82
CA ARG A 495 29.30 -2.36 12.89
C ARG A 495 29.27 -3.43 11.80
N ARG A 496 29.75 -3.07 10.63
CA ARG A 496 29.89 -3.95 9.47
C ARG A 496 31.35 -3.93 8.99
N HIS A 497 32.06 -5.08 9.07
CA HIS A 497 33.40 -5.27 8.48
C HIS A 497 34.33 -4.03 8.50
N GLY A 498 34.44 -3.37 9.65
CA GLY A 498 35.28 -2.18 9.83
C GLY A 498 34.63 -0.83 9.56
N ALA A 499 33.40 -0.79 9.02
CA ALA A 499 32.62 0.42 8.87
C ALA A 499 31.58 0.57 10.00
N ASP A 500 31.28 1.80 10.36
CA ASP A 500 30.31 2.13 11.38
C ASP A 500 28.88 2.05 10.81
N GLY A 501 28.04 1.26 11.44
CA GLY A 501 26.63 1.04 11.08
C GLY A 501 26.43 0.29 9.76
N TYR A 502 25.17 0.24 9.34
CA TYR A 502 24.71 -0.35 8.09
C TYR A 502 23.91 0.71 7.31
N PRO A 503 24.10 0.80 5.98
CA PRO A 503 23.27 1.70 5.19
C PRO A 503 21.81 1.24 5.20
N ALA A 504 20.89 2.18 5.20
CA ALA A 504 19.46 1.90 5.13
C ALA A 504 19.09 1.14 3.84
N TYR A 505 19.66 1.58 2.72
CA TYR A 505 19.43 1.00 1.40
C TYR A 505 20.78 0.72 0.73
N LYS A 506 20.99 -0.53 0.34
CA LYS A 506 22.23 -0.95 -0.32
C LYS A 506 21.94 -1.66 -1.63
N VAL A 507 22.55 -1.15 -2.70
CA VAL A 507 22.66 -1.86 -3.98
C VAL A 507 23.99 -2.62 -4.01
N ALA A 508 23.94 -3.91 -4.36
CA ALA A 508 25.13 -4.76 -4.39
C ALA A 508 26.13 -4.32 -5.48
N GLU A 509 27.43 -4.51 -5.22
CA GLU A 509 28.52 -4.13 -6.14
C GLU A 509 28.43 -4.78 -7.52
N SER A 510 27.74 -5.92 -7.64
CA SER A 510 27.53 -6.62 -8.92
C SER A 510 26.53 -5.93 -9.83
N VAL A 511 25.62 -5.13 -9.29
CA VAL A 511 24.52 -4.48 -10.03
C VAL A 511 25.06 -3.39 -10.96
N ARG A 512 24.62 -3.40 -12.21
CA ARG A 512 25.02 -2.46 -13.26
C ARG A 512 23.95 -1.41 -13.56
N HIS A 513 22.68 -1.75 -13.32
CA HIS A 513 21.54 -0.87 -13.60
C HIS A 513 20.59 -0.87 -12.41
N HIS A 514 20.39 0.30 -11.85
CA HIS A 514 19.44 0.55 -10.78
C HIS A 514 19.05 2.03 -10.79
N GLU A 515 17.79 2.34 -10.51
CA GLU A 515 17.34 3.71 -10.48
C GLU A 515 16.36 3.96 -9.34
N ALA A 516 16.57 5.04 -8.58
CA ALA A 516 15.76 5.32 -7.40
C ALA A 516 15.51 6.82 -7.22
N TRP A 517 14.29 7.16 -6.77
CA TRP A 517 13.84 8.55 -6.59
C TRP A 517 13.17 8.74 -5.23
N GLY A 518 13.48 9.88 -4.57
CA GLY A 518 12.84 10.32 -3.34
C GLY A 518 13.10 9.39 -2.15
N LEU A 519 14.38 9.31 -1.72
CA LEU A 519 14.78 8.40 -0.64
C LEU A 519 15.18 9.18 0.61
N GLY A 520 14.54 8.85 1.76
CA GLY A 520 14.88 9.41 3.07
C GLY A 520 15.34 8.36 4.07
N SER A 521 16.39 8.67 4.84
CA SER A 521 16.84 7.84 5.96
C SER A 521 17.11 8.68 7.20
N TYR A 522 16.62 8.20 8.35
CA TYR A 522 16.59 8.93 9.60
C TYR A 522 17.29 8.12 10.71
N CYS A 523 18.07 8.79 11.58
CA CYS A 523 18.62 8.16 12.77
C CYS A 523 18.09 8.81 14.05
N PHE A 524 17.82 7.97 15.05
CA PHE A 524 17.40 8.36 16.39
C PHE A 524 17.84 7.28 17.40
N PHE A 525 19.15 7.20 17.68
CA PHE A 525 19.71 6.19 18.59
C PHE A 525 19.41 6.56 20.06
N THR A 526 18.38 5.98 20.62
CA THR A 526 17.90 6.32 21.97
C THR A 526 18.72 5.70 23.09
N VAL A 527 19.38 4.55 22.84
CA VAL A 527 20.18 3.83 23.83
C VAL A 527 21.60 4.39 23.91
N ASP A 528 22.23 4.63 22.76
CA ASP A 528 23.56 5.25 22.67
C ASP A 528 23.54 6.34 21.58
N PRO A 529 23.26 7.60 21.94
CA PRO A 529 23.18 8.68 20.98
C PRO A 529 24.54 9.08 20.38
N THR A 530 25.64 8.44 20.75
CA THR A 530 26.96 8.67 20.14
C THR A 530 27.23 7.81 18.91
N ILE A 531 26.32 6.89 18.58
CA ILE A 531 26.45 6.01 17.42
C ILE A 531 26.51 6.81 16.12
N ARG A 532 27.43 6.37 15.26
CA ARG A 532 27.61 6.90 13.90
C ARG A 532 27.31 5.82 12.88
N VAL A 533 26.84 6.25 11.71
CA VAL A 533 26.62 5.42 10.52
C VAL A 533 27.37 6.06 9.38
N ALA A 534 28.24 5.32 8.72
CA ALA A 534 29.11 5.85 7.69
C ALA A 534 28.34 6.51 6.52
N GLN A 535 27.22 5.90 6.11
CA GLN A 535 26.35 6.48 5.08
C GLN A 535 24.90 5.96 5.19
N GLY A 536 23.93 6.80 4.78
CA GLY A 536 22.51 6.40 4.71
C GLY A 536 22.25 5.42 3.55
N PHE A 537 22.86 5.66 2.40
CA PHE A 537 22.71 4.87 1.19
C PHE A 537 24.06 4.36 0.68
N GLN A 538 24.07 3.17 0.06
CA GLN A 538 25.26 2.59 -0.56
C GLN A 538 24.95 2.02 -1.93
N ALA A 539 25.72 2.39 -2.94
CA ALA A 539 25.54 1.92 -4.30
C ALA A 539 26.88 1.85 -5.06
N PRO A 540 27.03 0.96 -6.06
CA PRO A 540 28.20 0.98 -6.93
C PRO A 540 28.24 2.26 -7.77
N VAL A 541 29.45 2.80 -7.97
CA VAL A 541 29.68 4.01 -8.80
C VAL A 541 29.74 3.59 -10.25
N ARG A 542 28.61 3.69 -10.97
CA ARG A 542 28.45 3.28 -12.37
C ARG A 542 27.39 4.12 -13.06
N ASP A 543 27.55 4.39 -14.36
CA ASP A 543 26.60 5.21 -15.14
C ASP A 543 25.16 4.69 -15.16
N GLY A 544 24.97 3.36 -15.03
CA GLY A 544 23.65 2.73 -15.02
C GLY A 544 22.99 2.67 -13.62
N VAL A 545 23.69 3.10 -12.55
CA VAL A 545 23.17 3.13 -11.19
C VAL A 545 22.96 4.57 -10.76
N ARG A 546 21.70 4.99 -10.66
CA ARG A 546 21.35 6.40 -10.45
C ARG A 546 20.37 6.56 -9.30
N PHE A 547 20.62 7.57 -8.50
CA PHE A 547 19.77 7.99 -7.40
C PHE A 547 19.43 9.46 -7.53
N HIS A 548 18.17 9.80 -7.28
CA HIS A 548 17.62 11.14 -7.38
C HIS A 548 16.91 11.52 -6.09
N ASP A 549 17.18 12.73 -5.60
CA ASP A 549 16.48 13.32 -4.48
C ASP A 549 16.57 12.48 -3.18
N LEU A 550 17.78 12.40 -2.64
CA LEU A 550 18.06 11.68 -1.40
C LEU A 550 18.23 12.65 -0.24
N LEU A 551 17.83 12.20 0.95
CA LEU A 551 18.08 12.96 2.18
C LEU A 551 18.41 12.05 3.37
N THR A 552 19.15 12.60 4.33
CA THR A 552 19.37 12.01 5.65
C THR A 552 19.08 13.03 6.75
N VAL A 553 18.56 12.57 7.89
CA VAL A 553 18.22 13.43 9.03
C VAL A 553 18.68 12.76 10.33
N SER A 554 19.31 13.52 11.21
CA SER A 554 19.49 13.14 12.62
C SER A 554 18.37 13.77 13.44
N LEU A 555 17.52 12.94 14.03
CA LEU A 555 16.40 13.40 14.85
C LEU A 555 16.92 13.82 16.23
N ASN A 556 16.71 15.08 16.60
CA ASN A 556 17.14 15.69 17.87
C ASN A 556 18.63 15.49 18.21
N GLY A 557 19.48 15.23 17.20
CA GLY A 557 20.90 14.98 17.41
C GLY A 557 21.25 13.64 18.06
N ALA A 558 20.30 12.70 18.09
CA ALA A 558 20.54 11.36 18.64
C ALA A 558 21.19 10.45 17.57
N GLY A 559 22.49 10.60 17.38
CA GLY A 559 23.32 9.90 16.40
C GLY A 559 23.71 10.72 15.21
N VAL A 560 24.56 10.16 14.36
CA VAL A 560 25.11 10.81 13.16
C VAL A 560 25.06 9.85 11.98
N ILE A 561 24.61 10.36 10.83
CA ILE A 561 24.83 9.71 9.53
C ILE A 561 25.89 10.56 8.81
N ASP A 562 27.08 10.02 8.58
CA ASP A 562 28.25 10.79 8.13
C ASP A 562 28.10 11.28 6.69
N HIS A 563 27.49 10.49 5.83
CA HIS A 563 27.25 10.83 4.42
C HIS A 563 25.85 10.40 3.98
N VAL A 564 25.28 11.08 3.00
CA VAL A 564 23.98 10.72 2.43
C VAL A 564 24.13 9.42 1.63
N ILE A 565 24.99 9.39 0.62
CA ILE A 565 25.25 8.21 -0.21
C ILE A 565 26.75 8.03 -0.44
N ASN A 566 27.26 6.83 -0.12
CA ASN A 566 28.69 6.51 -0.16
C ASN A 566 29.50 7.58 0.62
N ASP A 567 30.37 8.32 -0.05
CA ASP A 567 31.17 9.42 0.50
C ASP A 567 30.63 10.83 0.11
N HIS A 568 29.40 10.90 -0.39
CA HIS A 568 28.75 12.14 -0.85
C HIS A 568 27.67 12.63 0.12
N GLY A 569 27.50 13.95 0.17
CA GLY A 569 26.68 14.64 1.15
C GLY A 569 27.42 14.82 2.48
N GLY A 570 27.06 15.87 3.22
CA GLY A 570 27.63 16.14 4.55
C GLY A 570 27.00 15.27 5.64
N PRO A 571 27.45 15.44 6.90
CA PRO A 571 26.88 14.70 8.02
C PRO A 571 25.51 15.24 8.44
N ALA A 572 24.53 14.35 8.57
CA ALA A 572 23.29 14.63 9.28
C ALA A 572 23.56 14.49 10.78
N GLN A 573 23.53 15.60 11.52
CA GLN A 573 23.88 15.68 12.94
C GLN A 573 23.30 16.92 13.62
N GLY A 574 23.35 16.94 14.92
CA GLY A 574 22.91 18.10 15.72
C GLY A 574 21.41 18.14 15.95
N THR A 575 20.98 19.03 16.85
CA THR A 575 19.61 19.07 17.40
C THR A 575 18.60 19.82 16.52
N ALA A 576 19.06 20.43 15.42
CA ALA A 576 18.17 21.23 14.57
C ALA A 576 17.22 20.40 13.71
N THR A 577 17.46 19.09 13.60
CA THR A 577 16.60 18.14 12.85
C THR A 577 16.35 18.62 11.40
N VAL A 578 17.41 19.02 10.73
CA VAL A 578 17.38 19.48 9.33
C VAL A 578 17.91 18.41 8.39
N PRO A 579 17.37 18.26 7.18
CA PRO A 579 17.88 17.32 6.19
C PRO A 579 19.25 17.72 5.66
N VAL A 580 20.02 16.72 5.24
CA VAL A 580 21.18 16.85 4.37
C VAL A 580 20.85 16.13 3.08
N ASP A 581 20.94 16.86 1.97
CA ASP A 581 20.37 16.45 0.69
C ASP A 581 21.45 16.14 -0.35
N VAL A 582 21.14 15.19 -1.25
CA VAL A 582 21.87 14.93 -2.49
C VAL A 582 20.85 14.81 -3.63
N VAL A 583 20.85 15.76 -4.56
CA VAL A 583 19.86 15.83 -5.65
C VAL A 583 20.05 14.72 -6.68
N ALA A 584 21.30 14.37 -6.99
CA ALA A 584 21.61 13.32 -7.96
C ALA A 584 22.92 12.59 -7.61
N TYR A 585 22.94 11.28 -7.82
CA TYR A 585 24.14 10.46 -7.63
C TYR A 585 24.18 9.33 -8.69
N PRO A 586 25.34 9.05 -9.34
CA PRO A 586 26.53 9.90 -9.31
C PRO A 586 26.22 11.32 -9.82
N ALA A 587 27.05 12.29 -9.41
CA ALA A 587 26.93 13.64 -9.96
C ALA A 587 27.15 13.57 -11.49
N THR A 588 26.27 14.18 -12.26
CA THR A 588 26.34 14.24 -13.74
C THR A 588 27.43 15.20 -14.19
#